data_516e498d3168ef6776eb95d61324fb7c
#
_entry.id   516e498d3168ef6776eb95d61324fb7c
#
_cell.length_a   1.000
_cell.length_b   1.000
_cell.length_c   1.000
_cell.angle_alpha   90.00
_cell.angle_beta   90.00
_cell.angle_gamma   90.00
#
_symmetry.space_group_name_H-M   'P 1'
#
loop_
_entity.id
_entity.type
_entity.pdbx_description
1 polymer ?
#
loop_
_entity_poly.entity_id
_entity_poly.type
_entity_poly.pdbx_seq_one_letter_code
_entity_poly.pdbx_strand_id
1 'polypeptide(L)'
;MIGQPYYSLYVYVLKIVTACISGGMLLAQIMAALTSHTIWYIAIYRTIGGIFGGILTGFAFVTLLFAFFYKKGIKVDGLNDGIDNLPPVPQKSNRISKADAIVGIVFSVIFTLVFLVCPQILCIAFVKNGVGVYEPLFNLEYIRQTWYFILAFGILGVTRDSVRLIDGSYTKRVMLVTIITNIIDGALTSIWLLNDRIMNSGFFDGIEQLFGTDAEVISHVFKHFNKVFLSIIILVLTINGIETVVKAVKYSRQ
;
A
#
# COMPACT_ATOMS: atom_id res chain seq x y z
N MET A 1 -12.51 -18.92 -15.63
CA MET A 1 -11.28 -18.61 -16.38
C MET A 1 -11.30 -17.13 -16.72
N ILE A 2 -10.16 -16.44 -16.59
CA ILE A 2 -10.02 -15.01 -16.90
C ILE A 2 -9.96 -14.87 -18.42
N GLY A 3 -10.92 -14.12 -19.02
CA GLY A 3 -11.00 -13.97 -20.49
C GLY A 3 -9.86 -13.13 -21.07
N GLN A 4 -9.64 -13.23 -22.39
CA GLN A 4 -8.54 -12.58 -23.10
C GLN A 4 -8.32 -11.09 -22.78
N PRO A 5 -9.35 -10.21 -22.65
CA PRO A 5 -9.11 -8.79 -22.40
C PRO A 5 -8.48 -8.50 -21.03
N TYR A 6 -8.60 -9.41 -20.06
CA TYR A 6 -8.04 -9.23 -18.71
C TYR A 6 -6.69 -9.91 -18.52
N TYR A 7 -6.30 -10.83 -19.38
CA TYR A 7 -5.14 -11.69 -19.17
C TYR A 7 -3.82 -10.90 -19.12
N SER A 8 -3.61 -9.95 -20.02
CA SER A 8 -2.41 -9.13 -20.04
C SER A 8 -2.25 -8.28 -18.78
N LEU A 9 -3.37 -7.68 -18.33
CA LEU A 9 -3.40 -6.87 -17.12
C LEU A 9 -3.24 -7.74 -15.86
N TYR A 10 -3.88 -8.88 -15.82
CA TYR A 10 -3.72 -9.88 -14.76
C TYR A 10 -2.25 -10.29 -14.59
N VAL A 11 -1.58 -10.65 -15.70
CA VAL A 11 -0.16 -11.03 -15.67
C VAL A 11 0.72 -9.85 -15.23
N TYR A 12 0.41 -8.63 -15.65
CA TYR A 12 1.14 -7.43 -15.24
C TYR A 12 1.02 -7.18 -13.72
N VAL A 13 -0.19 -7.20 -13.19
CA VAL A 13 -0.45 -7.05 -11.74
C VAL A 13 0.21 -8.18 -10.96
N LEU A 14 0.12 -9.41 -11.45
CA LEU A 14 0.74 -10.57 -10.81
C LEU A 14 2.27 -10.43 -10.73
N LYS A 15 2.92 -9.94 -11.79
CA LYS A 15 4.38 -9.68 -11.78
C LYS A 15 4.76 -8.65 -10.71
N ILE A 16 3.99 -7.55 -10.59
CA ILE A 16 4.26 -6.51 -9.59
C ILE A 16 4.09 -7.08 -8.17
N VAL A 17 2.96 -7.75 -7.90
CA VAL A 17 2.67 -8.35 -6.60
C VAL A 17 3.74 -9.37 -6.21
N THR A 18 4.13 -10.23 -7.15
CA THR A 18 5.20 -11.22 -6.93
C THR A 18 6.55 -10.56 -6.64
N ALA A 19 6.90 -9.51 -7.38
CA ALA A 19 8.15 -8.76 -7.16
C ALA A 19 8.16 -8.07 -5.79
N CYS A 20 7.04 -7.44 -5.39
CA CYS A 20 6.91 -6.79 -4.08
C CYS A 20 6.99 -7.79 -2.92
N ILE A 21 6.33 -8.94 -3.03
CA ILE A 21 6.36 -10.00 -2.00
C ILE A 21 7.78 -10.57 -1.90
N SER A 22 8.40 -10.92 -3.02
CA SER A 22 9.76 -11.48 -3.04
C SER A 22 10.79 -10.49 -2.48
N GLY A 23 10.72 -9.23 -2.91
CA GLY A 23 11.60 -8.17 -2.41
C GLY A 23 11.43 -7.89 -0.92
N GLY A 24 10.18 -7.79 -0.46
CA GLY A 24 9.86 -7.58 0.95
C GLY A 24 10.34 -8.72 1.84
N MET A 25 10.12 -9.98 1.42
CA MET A 25 10.58 -11.17 2.15
C MET A 25 12.10 -11.26 2.19
N LEU A 26 12.80 -10.95 1.09
CA LEU A 26 14.26 -10.93 1.06
C LEU A 26 14.81 -9.87 2.03
N LEU A 27 14.28 -8.66 2.00
CA LEU A 27 14.70 -7.59 2.92
C LEU A 27 14.46 -7.96 4.38
N ALA A 28 13.29 -8.52 4.69
CA ALA A 28 12.97 -8.96 6.05
C ALA A 28 13.93 -10.06 6.55
N GLN A 29 14.31 -11.00 5.69
CA GLN A 29 15.24 -12.06 6.06
C GLN A 29 16.69 -11.59 6.14
N ILE A 30 17.11 -10.64 5.31
CA ILE A 30 18.43 -10.02 5.42
C ILE A 30 18.53 -9.30 6.77
N MET A 31 17.51 -8.52 7.14
CA MET A 31 17.47 -7.85 8.43
C MET A 31 17.47 -8.85 9.60
N ALA A 32 16.69 -9.92 9.50
CA ALA A 32 16.68 -10.98 10.51
C ALA A 32 18.04 -11.71 10.61
N ALA A 33 18.72 -11.95 9.52
CA ALA A 33 20.04 -12.58 9.49
C ALA A 33 21.14 -11.66 10.10
N LEU A 34 21.04 -10.37 9.89
CA LEU A 34 21.98 -9.40 10.47
C LEU A 34 21.81 -9.24 11.99
N THR A 35 20.61 -9.47 12.52
CA THR A 35 20.28 -9.23 13.92
C THR A 35 20.24 -10.50 14.77
N SER A 36 20.07 -11.66 14.17
CA SER A 36 20.01 -12.97 14.86
C SER A 36 21.20 -13.84 14.47
N HIS A 37 21.85 -14.46 15.46
CA HIS A 37 22.83 -15.55 15.23
C HIS A 37 22.13 -16.82 14.68
N THR A 38 21.12 -16.64 13.83
CA THR A 38 20.38 -17.77 13.25
C THR A 38 21.30 -18.51 12.28
N ILE A 39 21.37 -19.82 12.42
CA ILE A 39 22.15 -20.67 11.56
C ILE A 39 21.71 -20.44 10.11
N TRP A 40 22.66 -20.11 9.23
CA TRP A 40 22.43 -19.63 7.87
C TRP A 40 21.47 -20.50 7.03
N TYR A 41 21.49 -21.83 7.19
CA TYR A 41 20.61 -22.73 6.43
C TYR A 41 19.14 -22.64 6.90
N ILE A 42 18.87 -22.34 8.19
CA ILE A 42 17.52 -22.11 8.71
C ILE A 42 16.95 -20.80 8.15
N ALA A 43 17.80 -19.76 8.06
CA ALA A 43 17.40 -18.49 7.44
C ALA A 43 17.03 -18.67 5.98
N ILE A 44 17.83 -19.41 5.21
CA ILE A 44 17.53 -19.74 3.80
C ILE A 44 16.22 -20.54 3.68
N TYR A 45 16.01 -21.56 4.48
CA TYR A 45 14.79 -22.36 4.43
C TYR A 45 13.54 -21.53 4.74
N ARG A 46 13.61 -20.68 5.76
CA ARG A 46 12.52 -19.75 6.11
C ARG A 46 12.25 -18.73 4.99
N THR A 47 13.30 -18.22 4.35
CA THR A 47 13.18 -17.29 3.22
C THR A 47 12.45 -17.93 2.05
N ILE A 48 12.89 -19.13 1.65
CA ILE A 48 12.29 -19.87 0.52
C ILE A 48 10.82 -20.20 0.84
N GLY A 49 10.54 -20.72 2.03
CA GLY A 49 9.17 -21.04 2.47
C GLY A 49 8.27 -19.80 2.52
N GLY A 50 8.79 -18.69 3.03
CA GLY A 50 8.07 -17.41 3.11
C GLY A 50 7.77 -16.83 1.72
N ILE A 51 8.75 -16.81 0.82
CA ILE A 51 8.56 -16.34 -0.57
C ILE A 51 7.52 -17.22 -1.28
N PHE A 52 7.65 -18.54 -1.19
CA PHE A 52 6.73 -19.47 -1.84
C PHE A 52 5.29 -19.32 -1.31
N GLY A 53 5.12 -19.26 0.02
CA GLY A 53 3.82 -19.05 0.66
C GLY A 53 3.22 -17.68 0.29
N GLY A 54 4.03 -16.63 0.31
CA GLY A 54 3.61 -15.28 -0.08
C GLY A 54 3.18 -15.19 -1.55
N ILE A 55 3.95 -15.78 -2.46
CA ILE A 55 3.61 -15.84 -3.89
C ILE A 55 2.29 -16.59 -4.11
N LEU A 56 2.12 -17.76 -3.45
CA LEU A 56 0.91 -18.55 -3.57
C LEU A 56 -0.33 -17.79 -3.09
N THR A 57 -0.21 -17.11 -1.95
CA THR A 57 -1.28 -16.28 -1.38
C THR A 57 -1.59 -15.09 -2.29
N GLY A 58 -0.56 -14.39 -2.77
CA GLY A 58 -0.71 -13.27 -3.70
C GLY A 58 -1.35 -13.70 -5.02
N PHE A 59 -0.94 -14.85 -5.57
CA PHE A 59 -1.53 -15.44 -6.77
C PHE A 59 -3.02 -15.74 -6.57
N ALA A 60 -3.38 -16.44 -5.48
CA ALA A 60 -4.76 -16.77 -5.18
C ALA A 60 -5.62 -15.51 -5.05
N PHE A 61 -5.12 -14.51 -4.34
CA PHE A 61 -5.83 -13.25 -4.11
C PHE A 61 -6.05 -12.46 -5.41
N VAL A 62 -4.99 -12.25 -6.22
CA VAL A 62 -5.08 -11.54 -7.50
C VAL A 62 -6.03 -12.28 -8.44
N THR A 63 -5.96 -13.61 -8.47
CA THR A 63 -6.84 -14.44 -9.31
C THR A 63 -8.31 -14.28 -8.92
N LEU A 64 -8.63 -14.33 -7.61
CA LEU A 64 -9.99 -14.13 -7.11
C LEU A 64 -10.52 -12.73 -7.44
N LEU A 65 -9.68 -11.71 -7.32
CA LEU A 65 -10.02 -10.32 -7.59
C LEU A 65 -10.33 -10.12 -9.09
N PHE A 66 -9.51 -10.67 -9.97
CA PHE A 66 -9.76 -10.62 -11.41
C PHE A 66 -10.95 -11.47 -11.85
N ALA A 67 -11.20 -12.62 -11.21
CA ALA A 67 -12.40 -13.43 -11.43
C ALA A 67 -13.67 -12.66 -11.05
N PHE A 68 -13.62 -11.88 -9.94
CA PHE A 68 -14.71 -11.02 -9.53
C PHE A 68 -14.96 -9.87 -10.53
N PHE A 69 -13.90 -9.20 -11.01
CA PHE A 69 -14.02 -8.16 -12.04
C PHE A 69 -14.57 -8.70 -13.34
N TYR A 70 -14.14 -9.88 -13.76
CA TYR A 70 -14.66 -10.56 -14.93
C TYR A 70 -16.16 -10.87 -14.78
N LYS A 71 -16.57 -11.40 -13.62
CA LYS A 71 -17.99 -11.71 -13.32
C LYS A 71 -18.86 -10.45 -13.29
N LYS A 72 -18.31 -9.31 -12.84
CA LYS A 72 -19.01 -8.01 -12.83
C LYS A 72 -19.07 -7.34 -14.20
N GLY A 73 -18.45 -7.92 -15.25
CA GLY A 73 -18.46 -7.38 -16.61
C GLY A 73 -17.78 -6.01 -16.74
N ILE A 74 -16.82 -5.70 -15.85
CA ILE A 74 -16.05 -4.46 -15.91
C ILE A 74 -15.20 -4.51 -17.17
N LYS A 75 -15.65 -3.90 -18.29
CA LYS A 75 -14.89 -3.90 -19.54
C LYS A 75 -13.59 -3.14 -19.37
N VAL A 76 -12.47 -3.82 -19.63
CA VAL A 76 -11.14 -3.21 -19.75
C VAL A 76 -10.99 -2.76 -21.20
N ASP A 77 -11.70 -1.67 -21.58
CA ASP A 77 -11.59 -1.10 -22.91
C ASP A 77 -10.19 -0.51 -23.08
N GLY A 78 -9.47 -0.90 -24.09
CA GLY A 78 -8.18 -0.32 -24.44
C GLY A 78 -7.08 -1.28 -24.86
N LEU A 79 -7.33 -2.60 -24.91
CA LEU A 79 -6.32 -3.56 -25.34
C LEU A 79 -6.59 -4.20 -26.71
N ASN A 80 -7.82 -4.10 -27.27
CA ASN A 80 -8.15 -4.76 -28.53
C ASN A 80 -9.35 -4.16 -29.28
N ASP A 81 -9.62 -2.86 -29.20
CA ASP A 81 -10.58 -2.28 -30.13
C ASP A 81 -9.85 -1.97 -31.44
N GLY A 82 -10.27 -2.66 -32.49
CA GLY A 82 -9.79 -2.44 -33.85
C GLY A 82 -9.89 -0.95 -34.22
N ILE A 83 -8.93 -0.50 -34.99
CA ILE A 83 -8.62 0.91 -35.33
C ILE A 83 -9.79 1.66 -36.01
N ASP A 84 -10.83 0.96 -36.45
CA ASP A 84 -11.82 1.50 -37.38
C ASP A 84 -13.08 2.15 -36.75
N ASN A 85 -13.29 2.09 -35.44
CA ASN A 85 -14.46 2.64 -34.76
C ASN A 85 -14.12 3.47 -33.48
N LEU A 86 -13.03 4.22 -33.51
CA LEU A 86 -12.67 5.06 -32.37
C LEU A 86 -13.46 6.36 -32.38
N PRO A 87 -14.26 6.68 -31.33
CA PRO A 87 -14.65 8.07 -31.07
C PRO A 87 -13.37 8.92 -30.93
N PRO A 88 -13.43 10.25 -31.21
CA PRO A 88 -12.26 11.11 -31.21
C PRO A 88 -11.46 10.88 -29.92
N VAL A 89 -10.21 10.46 -30.09
CA VAL A 89 -9.32 10.00 -29.02
C VAL A 89 -9.22 11.10 -27.98
N PRO A 90 -9.72 10.94 -26.73
CA PRO A 90 -9.43 11.88 -25.67
C PRO A 90 -7.92 12.03 -25.57
N GLN A 91 -7.43 13.26 -25.54
CA GLN A 91 -6.00 13.55 -25.49
C GLN A 91 -5.34 12.62 -24.45
N LYS A 92 -4.22 12.02 -24.81
CA LYS A 92 -3.48 11.01 -24.00
C LYS A 92 -3.31 11.45 -22.53
N SER A 93 -3.32 12.76 -22.29
CA SER A 93 -3.18 13.40 -20.98
C SER A 93 -4.45 13.39 -20.11
N ASN A 94 -5.64 13.10 -20.66
CA ASN A 94 -6.90 13.01 -19.90
C ASN A 94 -7.22 11.57 -19.45
N ARG A 95 -6.53 10.58 -19.96
CA ARG A 95 -6.77 9.20 -19.59
C ARG A 95 -6.16 8.85 -18.24
N ILE A 96 -6.94 8.19 -17.39
CA ILE A 96 -6.43 7.52 -16.21
C ILE A 96 -6.02 6.11 -16.64
N SER A 97 -4.81 5.72 -16.31
CA SER A 97 -4.34 4.35 -16.54
C SER A 97 -5.21 3.37 -15.74
N LYS A 98 -5.92 2.48 -16.43
CA LYS A 98 -6.70 1.43 -15.77
C LYS A 98 -5.80 0.50 -14.97
N ALA A 99 -4.57 0.28 -15.44
CA ALA A 99 -3.57 -0.49 -14.71
C ALA A 99 -3.25 0.14 -13.35
N ASP A 100 -3.03 1.46 -13.31
CA ASP A 100 -2.73 2.17 -12.06
C ASP A 100 -3.90 2.12 -11.07
N ALA A 101 -5.14 2.28 -11.57
CA ALA A 101 -6.33 2.16 -10.75
C ALA A 101 -6.50 0.75 -10.15
N ILE A 102 -6.26 -0.30 -10.95
CA ILE A 102 -6.32 -1.68 -10.46
C ILE A 102 -5.20 -1.96 -9.47
N VAL A 103 -3.97 -1.51 -9.74
CA VAL A 103 -2.85 -1.63 -8.81
C VAL A 103 -3.19 -0.92 -7.49
N GLY A 104 -3.80 0.28 -7.54
CA GLY A 104 -4.26 1.00 -6.37
C GLY A 104 -5.27 0.22 -5.54
N ILE A 105 -6.28 -0.39 -6.18
CA ILE A 105 -7.27 -1.24 -5.50
C ILE A 105 -6.58 -2.44 -4.84
N VAL A 106 -5.75 -3.18 -5.59
CA VAL A 106 -5.04 -4.36 -5.09
C VAL A 106 -4.16 -3.98 -3.90
N PHE A 107 -3.42 -2.88 -4.02
CA PHE A 107 -2.53 -2.41 -2.96
C PHE A 107 -3.31 -2.00 -1.71
N SER A 108 -4.43 -1.27 -1.86
CA SER A 108 -5.29 -0.88 -0.75
C SER A 108 -5.84 -2.09 0.00
N VAL A 109 -6.27 -3.13 -0.71
CA VAL A 109 -6.79 -4.35 -0.08
C VAL A 109 -5.67 -5.14 0.60
N ILE A 110 -4.53 -5.36 -0.07
CA ILE A 110 -3.38 -6.07 0.52
C ILE A 110 -2.88 -5.34 1.77
N PHE A 111 -2.70 -4.02 1.69
CA PHE A 111 -2.25 -3.21 2.82
C PHE A 111 -3.21 -3.34 4.00
N THR A 112 -4.52 -3.20 3.75
CA THR A 112 -5.55 -3.36 4.78
C THR A 112 -5.48 -4.74 5.44
N LEU A 113 -5.41 -5.81 4.65
CA LEU A 113 -5.34 -7.18 5.17
C LEU A 113 -4.05 -7.42 5.97
N VAL A 114 -2.91 -6.96 5.47
CA VAL A 114 -1.62 -7.10 6.17
C VAL A 114 -1.65 -6.39 7.51
N PHE A 115 -2.14 -5.16 7.57
CA PHE A 115 -2.20 -4.42 8.83
C PHE A 115 -3.25 -4.95 9.82
N LEU A 116 -4.33 -5.57 9.33
CA LEU A 116 -5.31 -6.23 10.20
C LEU A 116 -4.79 -7.56 10.77
N VAL A 117 -4.05 -8.34 9.97
CA VAL A 117 -3.60 -9.68 10.36
C VAL A 117 -2.23 -9.66 11.02
N CYS A 118 -1.30 -8.87 10.48
CA CYS A 118 0.10 -8.83 10.88
C CYS A 118 0.59 -7.38 11.08
N PRO A 119 0.02 -6.59 12.02
CA PRO A 119 0.44 -5.21 12.26
C PRO A 119 1.90 -5.11 12.72
N GLN A 120 2.47 -6.20 13.23
CA GLN A 120 3.88 -6.32 13.63
C GLN A 120 4.86 -6.44 12.45
N ILE A 121 4.42 -6.40 11.20
CA ILE A 121 5.31 -6.52 10.03
C ILE A 121 6.37 -5.41 9.98
N LEU A 122 6.02 -4.22 10.49
CA LEU A 122 6.96 -3.13 10.69
C LEU A 122 7.56 -3.27 12.10
N CYS A 123 8.67 -3.98 12.22
CA CYS A 123 9.42 -4.14 13.46
C CYS A 123 10.90 -3.96 13.23
N ILE A 124 11.61 -3.63 14.30
CA ILE A 124 13.07 -3.76 14.37
C ILE A 124 13.43 -5.01 15.17
N ALA A 125 14.55 -5.60 14.81
CA ALA A 125 15.13 -6.70 15.54
C ALA A 125 16.54 -6.30 16.01
N PHE A 126 16.81 -6.47 17.29
CA PHE A 126 18.12 -6.18 17.89
C PHE A 126 18.43 -7.20 18.99
N VAL A 127 19.69 -7.26 19.41
CA VAL A 127 20.13 -8.15 20.48
C VAL A 127 20.29 -7.36 21.78
N LYS A 128 19.52 -7.74 22.81
CA LYS A 128 19.64 -7.18 24.16
C LYS A 128 20.08 -8.29 25.11
N ASN A 129 21.22 -8.10 25.76
CA ASN A 129 21.79 -9.08 26.70
C ASN A 129 21.96 -10.49 26.10
N GLY A 130 22.34 -10.59 24.83
CA GLY A 130 22.52 -11.88 24.13
C GLY A 130 21.21 -12.53 23.67
N VAL A 131 20.05 -11.91 23.87
CA VAL A 131 18.74 -12.39 23.45
C VAL A 131 18.22 -11.50 22.31
N GLY A 132 17.73 -12.13 21.24
CA GLY A 132 17.08 -11.42 20.13
C GLY A 132 15.73 -10.85 20.58
N VAL A 133 15.55 -9.54 20.45
CA VAL A 133 14.32 -8.82 20.79
C VAL A 133 13.72 -8.26 19.51
N TYR A 134 12.40 -8.36 19.38
CA TYR A 134 11.63 -7.82 18.25
C TYR A 134 10.65 -6.77 18.76
N GLU A 135 10.87 -5.53 18.37
CA GLU A 135 10.00 -4.42 18.75
C GLU A 135 9.26 -3.87 17.54
N PRO A 136 7.92 -3.99 17.51
CA PRO A 136 7.10 -3.43 16.45
C PRO A 136 7.09 -1.90 16.53
N LEU A 137 7.02 -1.23 15.36
CA LEU A 137 6.92 0.23 15.26
C LEU A 137 5.67 0.76 15.96
N PHE A 138 4.56 0.07 15.76
CA PHE A 138 3.27 0.47 16.32
C PHE A 138 2.93 -0.33 17.58
N ASN A 139 2.22 0.30 18.49
CA ASN A 139 1.63 -0.38 19.63
C ASN A 139 0.52 -1.33 19.15
N LEU A 140 0.78 -2.63 19.26
CA LEU A 140 -0.11 -3.67 18.73
C LEU A 140 -1.49 -3.66 19.41
N GLU A 141 -1.54 -3.33 20.70
CA GLU A 141 -2.81 -3.25 21.44
C GLU A 141 -3.65 -2.10 20.92
N TYR A 142 -3.05 -0.93 20.72
CA TYR A 142 -3.73 0.23 20.15
C TYR A 142 -4.21 -0.04 18.72
N ILE A 143 -3.38 -0.66 17.86
CA ILE A 143 -3.78 -1.05 16.51
C ILE A 143 -4.99 -1.98 16.52
N ARG A 144 -5.00 -2.98 17.43
CA ARG A 144 -6.11 -3.92 17.57
C ARG A 144 -7.39 -3.25 18.07
N GLN A 145 -7.29 -2.28 18.96
CA GLN A 145 -8.44 -1.51 19.44
C GLN A 145 -9.00 -0.57 18.37
N THR A 146 -8.16 -0.10 17.47
CA THR A 146 -8.49 0.88 16.42
C THR A 146 -8.53 0.28 15.01
N TRP A 147 -8.77 -1.02 14.89
CA TRP A 147 -8.80 -1.76 13.62
C TRP A 147 -9.73 -1.15 12.56
N TYR A 148 -10.80 -0.48 13.01
CA TYR A 148 -11.77 0.19 12.13
C TYR A 148 -11.16 1.34 11.32
N PHE A 149 -10.10 2.02 11.80
CA PHE A 149 -9.38 3.00 10.99
C PHE A 149 -8.71 2.35 9.79
N ILE A 150 -8.07 1.19 10.01
CA ILE A 150 -7.41 0.44 8.93
C ILE A 150 -8.41 0.01 7.87
N LEU A 151 -9.60 -0.46 8.30
CA LEU A 151 -10.69 -0.76 7.36
C LEU A 151 -11.19 0.48 6.62
N ALA A 152 -11.34 1.60 7.31
CA ALA A 152 -11.77 2.85 6.69
C ALA A 152 -10.79 3.30 5.60
N PHE A 153 -9.47 3.27 5.85
CA PHE A 153 -8.45 3.57 4.85
C PHE A 153 -8.55 2.66 3.63
N GLY A 154 -8.73 1.36 3.85
CA GLY A 154 -8.91 0.39 2.77
C GLY A 154 -10.14 0.69 1.92
N ILE A 155 -11.28 0.96 2.55
CA ILE A 155 -12.55 1.28 1.87
C ILE A 155 -12.40 2.59 1.06
N LEU A 156 -11.79 3.63 1.63
CA LEU A 156 -11.56 4.90 0.95
C LEU A 156 -10.66 4.72 -0.27
N GLY A 157 -9.55 4.00 -0.14
CA GLY A 157 -8.63 3.69 -1.25
C GLY A 157 -9.32 2.90 -2.36
N VAL A 158 -10.02 1.83 -2.02
CA VAL A 158 -10.78 1.02 -2.99
C VAL A 158 -11.87 1.84 -3.67
N THR A 159 -12.60 2.67 -2.94
CA THR A 159 -13.66 3.52 -3.49
C THR A 159 -13.10 4.52 -4.50
N ARG A 160 -12.03 5.24 -4.13
CA ARG A 160 -11.37 6.20 -5.00
C ARG A 160 -10.88 5.56 -6.30
N ASP A 161 -10.15 4.46 -6.18
CA ASP A 161 -9.54 3.83 -7.35
C ASP A 161 -10.55 3.03 -8.18
N SER A 162 -11.66 2.57 -7.59
CA SER A 162 -12.79 1.99 -8.34
C SER A 162 -13.47 3.04 -9.24
N VAL A 163 -13.68 4.27 -8.73
CA VAL A 163 -14.27 5.33 -9.56
C VAL A 163 -13.31 5.73 -10.68
N ARG A 164 -12.01 5.80 -10.42
CA ARG A 164 -10.98 6.03 -11.45
C ARG A 164 -10.98 4.92 -12.52
N LEU A 165 -11.17 3.68 -12.11
CA LEU A 165 -11.23 2.53 -13.02
C LEU A 165 -12.47 2.58 -13.92
N ILE A 166 -13.63 2.92 -13.35
CA ILE A 166 -14.92 2.97 -14.07
C ILE A 166 -14.92 4.11 -15.08
N ASP A 167 -14.52 5.31 -14.66
CA ASP A 167 -14.58 6.50 -15.52
C ASP A 167 -13.43 6.54 -16.55
N GLY A 168 -12.27 5.96 -16.24
CA GLY A 168 -11.11 5.87 -17.13
C GLY A 168 -10.50 7.22 -17.55
N SER A 169 -11.04 8.34 -17.07
CA SER A 169 -10.64 9.72 -17.39
C SER A 169 -10.88 10.65 -16.22
N TYR A 170 -10.22 11.83 -16.23
CA TYR A 170 -10.39 12.85 -15.18
C TYR A 170 -11.71 13.59 -15.34
N THR A 171 -12.81 12.96 -14.90
CA THR A 171 -14.16 13.52 -14.90
C THR A 171 -14.40 14.36 -13.64
N LYS A 172 -15.48 15.18 -13.64
CA LYS A 172 -15.94 15.89 -12.42
C LYS A 172 -16.26 14.91 -11.29
N ARG A 173 -16.76 13.72 -11.63
CA ARG A 173 -17.05 12.65 -10.65
C ARG A 173 -15.78 12.13 -10.00
N VAL A 174 -14.74 11.82 -10.79
CA VAL A 174 -13.43 11.40 -10.26
C VAL A 174 -12.83 12.49 -9.37
N MET A 175 -12.92 13.76 -9.79
CA MET A 175 -12.45 14.90 -9.00
C MET A 175 -13.15 14.96 -7.65
N LEU A 176 -14.49 14.96 -7.62
CA LEU A 176 -15.26 15.04 -6.38
C LEU A 176 -14.97 13.88 -5.44
N VAL A 177 -14.98 12.65 -5.95
CA VAL A 177 -14.69 11.47 -5.13
C VAL A 177 -13.26 11.52 -4.59
N THR A 178 -12.27 11.90 -5.40
CA THR A 178 -10.87 12.02 -4.94
C THR A 178 -10.73 13.08 -3.85
N ILE A 179 -11.36 14.25 -4.00
CA ILE A 179 -11.29 15.31 -2.98
C ILE A 179 -11.94 14.83 -1.67
N ILE A 180 -13.15 14.28 -1.75
CA ILE A 180 -13.88 13.81 -0.57
C ILE A 180 -13.11 12.70 0.14
N THR A 181 -12.64 11.70 -0.59
CA THR A 181 -11.86 10.60 0.01
C THR A 181 -10.55 11.08 0.60
N ASN A 182 -9.83 12.00 -0.05
CA ASN A 182 -8.58 12.55 0.48
C ASN A 182 -8.79 13.39 1.74
N ILE A 183 -9.89 14.16 1.82
CA ILE A 183 -10.23 14.94 3.04
C ILE A 183 -10.54 14.00 4.19
N ILE A 184 -11.39 12.98 3.96
CA ILE A 184 -11.75 12.00 4.99
C ILE A 184 -10.50 11.22 5.43
N ASP A 185 -9.69 10.76 4.48
CA ASP A 185 -8.46 10.01 4.73
C ASP A 185 -7.47 10.86 5.55
N GLY A 186 -7.25 12.11 5.17
CA GLY A 186 -6.41 13.04 5.91
C GLY A 186 -6.92 13.32 7.34
N ALA A 187 -8.22 13.48 7.52
CA ALA A 187 -8.83 13.69 8.83
C ALA A 187 -8.69 12.44 9.72
N LEU A 188 -9.04 11.25 9.21
CA LEU A 188 -8.91 9.99 9.92
C LEU A 188 -7.45 9.70 10.28
N THR A 189 -6.54 9.89 9.33
CA THR A 189 -5.09 9.71 9.56
C THR A 189 -4.59 10.67 10.63
N SER A 190 -5.04 11.92 10.63
CA SER A 190 -4.66 12.90 11.65
C SER A 190 -5.12 12.47 13.04
N ILE A 191 -6.39 12.07 13.17
CA ILE A 191 -6.96 11.60 14.45
C ILE A 191 -6.19 10.36 14.94
N TRP A 192 -5.85 9.44 14.04
CA TRP A 192 -5.22 8.18 14.38
C TRP A 192 -3.74 8.34 14.72
N LEU A 193 -2.95 9.07 13.90
CA LEU A 193 -1.51 9.24 14.08
C LEU A 193 -1.13 10.26 15.16
N LEU A 194 -1.98 11.24 15.46
CA LEU A 194 -1.69 12.21 16.52
C LEU A 194 -1.93 11.66 17.93
N ASN A 195 -2.49 10.45 18.04
CA ASN A 195 -2.62 9.81 19.34
C ASN A 195 -1.27 9.26 19.79
N ASP A 196 -0.80 9.68 20.97
CA ASP A 196 0.50 9.30 21.52
C ASP A 196 0.63 7.78 21.79
N ARG A 197 -0.49 7.07 21.87
CA ARG A 197 -0.51 5.62 22.09
C ARG A 197 -0.19 4.78 20.85
N ILE A 198 -0.15 5.39 19.65
CA ILE A 198 0.04 4.64 18.41
C ILE A 198 1.45 4.08 18.27
N MET A 199 2.45 4.81 18.79
CA MET A 199 3.84 4.43 18.68
C MET A 199 4.26 3.54 19.84
N ASN A 200 5.10 2.53 19.56
CA ASN A 200 5.68 1.68 20.57
C ASN A 200 7.01 2.29 21.10
N SER A 201 7.08 2.59 22.39
CA SER A 201 8.30 3.14 23.01
C SER A 201 9.49 2.17 22.87
N GLY A 202 9.27 0.86 23.00
CA GLY A 202 10.32 -0.14 22.86
C GLY A 202 11.01 -0.13 21.48
N PHE A 203 10.30 0.29 20.43
CA PHE A 203 10.88 0.48 19.11
C PHE A 203 11.97 1.56 19.11
N PHE A 204 11.75 2.67 19.79
CA PHE A 204 12.71 3.77 19.87
C PHE A 204 13.91 3.41 20.73
N ASP A 205 13.69 2.71 21.85
CA ASP A 205 14.76 2.18 22.71
C ASP A 205 15.66 1.22 21.91
N GLY A 206 15.07 0.42 21.03
CA GLY A 206 15.80 -0.48 20.15
C GLY A 206 16.63 0.26 19.10
N ILE A 207 16.14 1.37 18.56
CA ILE A 207 16.91 2.22 17.64
C ILE A 207 18.11 2.83 18.34
N GLU A 208 17.94 3.35 19.55
CA GLU A 208 19.07 3.91 20.35
C GLU A 208 20.15 2.85 20.59
N GLN A 209 19.77 1.61 20.85
CA GLN A 209 20.74 0.52 21.04
C GLN A 209 21.47 0.13 19.74
N LEU A 210 20.81 0.23 18.58
CA LEU A 210 21.43 -0.12 17.29
C LEU A 210 22.39 0.96 16.80
N PHE A 211 22.08 2.23 17.03
CA PHE A 211 22.85 3.36 16.47
C PHE A 211 23.76 4.05 17.49
N GLY A 212 23.68 3.68 18.77
CA GLY A 212 24.49 4.25 19.86
C GLY A 212 23.98 5.61 20.33
N THR A 213 24.59 6.10 21.44
CA THR A 213 24.20 7.36 22.12
C THR A 213 24.47 8.65 21.31
N ASP A 214 25.25 8.58 20.22
CA ASP A 214 25.48 9.74 19.34
C ASP A 214 24.26 10.08 18.47
N ALA A 215 23.16 9.37 18.66
CA ALA A 215 21.93 9.48 17.90
C ALA A 215 20.93 10.48 18.52
N GLU A 216 21.37 11.52 19.25
CA GLU A 216 20.42 12.53 19.79
C GLU A 216 19.50 13.11 18.71
N VAL A 217 20.05 13.37 17.52
CA VAL A 217 19.27 13.84 16.37
C VAL A 217 18.30 12.77 15.87
N ILE A 218 18.75 11.51 15.84
CA ILE A 218 17.94 10.38 15.38
C ILE A 218 16.83 10.12 16.39
N SER A 219 17.12 10.09 17.70
CA SER A 219 16.10 9.88 18.74
C SER A 219 15.06 11.00 18.74
N HIS A 220 15.47 12.25 18.51
CA HIS A 220 14.56 13.40 18.45
C HIS A 220 13.64 13.34 17.22
N VAL A 221 14.15 12.95 16.06
CA VAL A 221 13.35 12.74 14.84
C VAL A 221 12.36 11.59 15.03
N PHE A 222 12.81 10.50 15.63
CA PHE A 222 11.95 9.33 15.85
C PHE A 222 10.91 9.58 16.95
N LYS A 223 11.19 10.38 17.96
CA LYS A 223 10.21 10.80 18.98
C LYS A 223 9.01 11.56 18.37
N HIS A 224 9.22 12.20 17.21
CA HIS A 224 8.18 12.91 16.47
C HIS A 224 7.82 12.21 15.16
N PHE A 225 8.18 10.93 15.01
CA PHE A 225 8.00 10.16 13.78
C PHE A 225 6.54 10.15 13.30
N ASN A 226 5.58 10.01 14.21
CA ASN A 226 4.16 10.09 13.90
C ASN A 226 3.77 11.41 13.23
N LYS A 227 4.32 12.55 13.69
CA LYS A 227 4.04 13.88 13.11
C LYS A 227 4.70 14.06 11.75
N VAL A 228 5.94 13.59 11.61
CA VAL A 228 6.66 13.61 10.33
C VAL A 228 5.94 12.72 9.31
N PHE A 229 5.56 11.51 9.72
CA PHE A 229 4.84 10.57 8.87
C PHE A 229 3.47 11.12 8.45
N LEU A 230 2.73 11.72 9.38
CA LEU A 230 1.49 12.42 9.09
C LEU A 230 1.70 13.54 8.05
N SER A 231 2.74 14.36 8.22
CA SER A 231 3.03 15.47 7.31
C SER A 231 3.29 14.95 5.89
N ILE A 232 4.00 13.84 5.75
CA ILE A 232 4.26 13.21 4.45
C ILE A 232 2.94 12.71 3.83
N ILE A 233 2.08 12.04 4.59
CA ILE A 233 0.79 11.55 4.10
C ILE A 233 -0.09 12.71 3.63
N ILE A 234 -0.22 13.77 4.44
CA ILE A 234 -1.02 14.96 4.09
C ILE A 234 -0.48 15.61 2.82
N LEU A 235 0.84 15.72 2.68
CA LEU A 235 1.47 16.25 1.48
C LEU A 235 1.10 15.41 0.24
N VAL A 236 1.21 14.09 0.33
CA VAL A 236 0.87 13.18 -0.78
C VAL A 236 -0.61 13.27 -1.15
N LEU A 237 -1.52 13.30 -0.17
CA LEU A 237 -2.95 13.45 -0.41
C LEU A 237 -3.27 14.81 -1.06
N THR A 238 -2.59 15.88 -0.64
CA THR A 238 -2.75 17.23 -1.19
C THR A 238 -2.28 17.27 -2.65
N ILE A 239 -1.08 16.75 -2.94
CA ILE A 239 -0.54 16.70 -4.32
C ILE A 239 -1.48 15.91 -5.22
N ASN A 240 -1.95 14.74 -4.78
CA ASN A 240 -2.88 13.90 -5.52
C ASN A 240 -4.22 14.63 -5.79
N GLY A 241 -4.73 15.36 -4.79
CA GLY A 241 -5.94 16.17 -4.92
C GLY A 241 -5.76 17.28 -5.94
N ILE A 242 -4.68 18.09 -5.83
CA ILE A 242 -4.38 19.18 -6.75
C ILE A 242 -4.23 18.66 -8.19
N GLU A 243 -3.45 17.61 -8.39
CA GLU A 243 -3.26 17.00 -9.71
C GLU A 243 -4.58 16.57 -10.34
N THR A 244 -5.45 15.94 -9.56
CA THR A 244 -6.77 15.48 -10.03
C THR A 244 -7.67 16.68 -10.40
N VAL A 245 -7.69 17.72 -9.57
CA VAL A 245 -8.46 18.95 -9.84
C VAL A 245 -7.98 19.65 -11.11
N VAL A 246 -6.66 19.88 -11.23
CA VAL A 246 -6.08 20.55 -12.39
C VAL A 246 -6.40 19.80 -13.68
N LYS A 247 -6.24 18.49 -13.68
CA LYS A 247 -6.55 17.65 -14.83
C LYS A 247 -8.05 17.66 -15.14
N ALA A 248 -8.91 17.49 -14.14
CA ALA A 248 -10.36 17.49 -14.36
C ALA A 248 -10.88 18.83 -14.89
N VAL A 249 -10.41 19.98 -14.35
CA VAL A 249 -10.81 21.30 -14.82
C VAL A 249 -10.29 21.59 -16.23
N LYS A 250 -9.04 21.24 -16.51
CA LYS A 250 -8.43 21.44 -17.83
C LYS A 250 -9.20 20.70 -18.92
N TYR A 251 -9.65 19.49 -18.65
CA TYR A 251 -10.29 18.62 -19.66
C TYR A 251 -11.81 18.65 -19.64
N SER A 252 -12.46 19.24 -18.61
CA SER A 252 -13.91 19.46 -18.61
C SER A 252 -14.37 20.65 -19.47
N ARG A 253 -13.42 21.46 -19.96
CA ARG A 253 -13.69 22.65 -20.81
C ARG A 253 -13.56 22.36 -22.31
N GLN A 254 -13.23 21.12 -22.67
CA GLN A 254 -13.21 20.64 -24.06
C GLN A 254 -14.37 19.68 -24.32
#